data_3c3fab96f12783e45143ea686789daba
#
_entry.id   3c3fab96f12783e45143ea686789daba
#
_cell.length_a   1.000
_cell.length_b   1.000
_cell.length_c   1.000
_cell.angle_alpha   90.00
_cell.angle_beta   90.00
_cell.angle_gamma   90.00
#
_symmetry.space_group_name_H-M   'P 1'
#
loop_
_entity.id
_entity.type
_entity.pdbx_description
1 polymer ?
#
loop_
_entity_poly.entity_id
_entity_poly.type
_entity_poly.pdbx_seq_one_letter_code
_entity_poly.pdbx_strand_id
1 'polypeptide(L)'
;MTSITPIPFNAYSSWLEVAESAQSQLVIFSPFLDEMVLHLFEECPLGWDKLGLVTQMDWEDSSMQGFTKKIVINQLIRNGVDVRYLPRLHAKAIVSDWDRAVIGSQNFTYYSQHSYEVSFKLDRYEEGADLGETFDILSEWWDLAGEDFEDEDED
;
A
#
# COMPACT_ATOMS: atom_id res chain seq x y z
N MET A 1 -16.48 -5.42 -21.53
CA MET A 1 -15.31 -4.80 -20.87
C MET A 1 -15.23 -5.20 -19.44
N THR A 2 -14.06 -5.55 -18.98
CA THR A 2 -13.86 -5.90 -17.59
C THR A 2 -13.18 -4.77 -16.87
N SER A 3 -13.60 -4.48 -15.67
CA SER A 3 -12.94 -3.53 -14.79
C SER A 3 -11.73 -4.14 -14.07
N ILE A 4 -11.38 -5.38 -14.42
CA ILE A 4 -10.23 -6.10 -13.89
C ILE A 4 -9.27 -6.37 -15.03
N THR A 5 -8.05 -5.82 -14.94
CA THR A 5 -7.01 -6.03 -15.96
C THR A 5 -5.81 -6.72 -15.31
N PRO A 6 -5.45 -7.92 -15.78
CA PRO A 6 -4.28 -8.61 -15.25
C PRO A 6 -2.99 -7.90 -15.64
N ILE A 7 -2.04 -7.88 -14.71
CA ILE A 7 -0.71 -7.32 -14.90
C ILE A 7 0.28 -8.44 -14.62
N PRO A 8 0.89 -9.03 -15.66
CA PRO A 8 1.87 -10.09 -15.43
C PRO A 8 3.22 -9.48 -15.04
N PHE A 9 3.93 -10.17 -14.18
CA PHE A 9 5.29 -9.93 -13.79
C PHE A 9 5.42 -8.72 -12.86
N ASN A 10 5.75 -7.53 -13.33
CA ASN A 10 6.09 -6.39 -12.47
C ASN A 10 5.01 -5.32 -12.50
N ALA A 11 4.45 -5.01 -11.35
CA ALA A 11 3.35 -4.05 -11.22
C ALA A 11 3.80 -2.60 -11.05
N TYR A 12 5.10 -2.31 -11.07
CA TYR A 12 5.62 -0.98 -10.73
C TYR A 12 4.96 0.15 -11.53
N SER A 13 4.89 0.00 -12.86
CA SER A 13 4.28 1.03 -13.71
C SER A 13 2.83 1.29 -13.36
N SER A 14 2.11 0.25 -12.97
CA SER A 14 0.71 0.36 -12.56
C SER A 14 0.57 0.96 -11.18
N TRP A 15 1.47 0.65 -10.25
CA TRP A 15 1.51 1.32 -8.96
C TRP A 15 1.72 2.83 -9.12
N LEU A 16 2.68 3.19 -9.99
CA LEU A 16 3.00 4.59 -10.25
C LEU A 16 1.81 5.33 -10.83
N GLU A 17 1.10 4.70 -11.77
CA GLU A 17 -0.10 5.26 -12.38
C GLU A 17 -1.18 5.55 -11.34
N VAL A 18 -1.41 4.61 -10.41
CA VAL A 18 -2.38 4.81 -9.32
C VAL A 18 -1.93 5.95 -8.41
N ALA A 19 -0.66 5.98 -8.04
CA ALA A 19 -0.12 7.05 -7.17
C ALA A 19 -0.28 8.42 -7.80
N GLU A 20 0.05 8.55 -9.09
CA GLU A 20 -0.04 9.82 -9.80
C GLU A 20 -1.47 10.28 -10.02
N SER A 21 -2.43 9.36 -10.03
CA SER A 21 -3.84 9.67 -10.30
C SER A 21 -4.65 10.08 -9.07
N ALA A 22 -4.09 9.98 -7.87
CA ALA A 22 -4.82 10.24 -6.64
C ALA A 22 -5.22 11.71 -6.52
N GLN A 23 -6.48 11.95 -6.14
CA GLN A 23 -7.05 13.29 -6.02
C GLN A 23 -7.41 13.66 -4.58
N SER A 24 -7.68 12.70 -3.72
CA SER A 24 -8.07 12.96 -2.34
C SER A 24 -7.32 12.14 -1.32
N GLN A 25 -6.95 10.90 -1.64
CA GLN A 25 -6.27 10.01 -0.71
C GLN A 25 -5.55 8.90 -1.47
N LEU A 26 -4.41 8.47 -0.94
CA LEU A 26 -3.68 7.32 -1.45
C LEU A 26 -3.28 6.45 -0.27
N VAL A 27 -3.59 5.15 -0.33
CA VAL A 27 -3.25 4.19 0.73
C VAL A 27 -2.53 3.00 0.12
N ILE A 28 -1.44 2.59 0.75
CA ILE A 28 -0.72 1.37 0.41
C ILE A 28 -0.93 0.36 1.54
N PHE A 29 -1.26 -0.89 1.16
CA PHE A 29 -1.33 -2.04 2.04
C PHE A 29 -0.18 -2.97 1.67
N SER A 30 0.73 -3.25 2.57
CA SER A 30 1.82 -4.20 2.30
C SER A 30 2.44 -4.70 3.59
N PRO A 31 2.57 -6.03 3.78
CA PRO A 31 3.23 -6.55 4.98
C PRO A 31 4.74 -6.33 4.95
N PHE A 32 5.35 -6.38 3.78
CA PHE A 32 6.77 -6.11 3.58
C PHE A 32 6.94 -4.88 2.70
N LEU A 33 7.87 -4.00 3.08
CA LEU A 33 8.08 -2.76 2.35
C LEU A 33 9.52 -2.27 2.52
N ASP A 34 9.93 -1.43 1.61
CA ASP A 34 11.21 -0.70 1.66
C ASP A 34 11.02 0.71 1.11
N GLU A 35 12.07 1.34 0.62
CA GLU A 35 12.03 2.70 0.09
C GLU A 35 11.13 2.85 -1.14
N MET A 36 10.69 1.74 -1.74
CA MET A 36 9.71 1.79 -2.83
C MET A 36 8.45 2.55 -2.41
N VAL A 37 7.99 2.37 -1.17
CA VAL A 37 6.81 3.08 -0.66
C VAL A 37 7.07 4.59 -0.62
N LEU A 38 8.24 5.00 -0.14
CA LEU A 38 8.61 6.43 -0.15
C LEU A 38 8.59 6.99 -1.57
N HIS A 39 9.19 6.26 -2.50
CA HIS A 39 9.24 6.67 -3.90
C HIS A 39 7.83 6.87 -4.48
N LEU A 40 6.93 5.92 -4.26
CA LEU A 40 5.56 6.02 -4.76
C LEU A 40 4.81 7.19 -4.14
N PHE A 41 5.00 7.43 -2.85
CA PHE A 41 4.37 8.56 -2.18
C PHE A 41 4.93 9.90 -2.68
N GLU A 42 6.21 9.97 -3.00
CA GLU A 42 6.82 11.18 -3.56
C GLU A 42 6.26 11.50 -4.95
N GLU A 43 5.88 10.50 -5.71
CA GLU A 43 5.28 10.69 -7.04
C GLU A 43 3.80 11.06 -6.98
N CYS A 44 3.18 10.94 -5.82
CA CYS A 44 1.78 11.31 -5.63
C CYS A 44 1.66 12.84 -5.51
N PRO A 45 0.69 13.46 -6.22
CA PRO A 45 0.53 14.93 -6.15
C PRO A 45 -0.05 15.44 -4.85
N LEU A 46 -0.51 14.56 -3.96
CA LEU A 46 -1.13 14.95 -2.71
C LEU A 46 -0.08 15.25 -1.63
N GLY A 47 -0.47 16.06 -0.64
CA GLY A 47 0.36 16.27 0.54
C GLY A 47 0.46 15.01 1.39
N TRP A 48 1.50 14.92 2.19
CA TRP A 48 1.79 13.73 3.01
C TRP A 48 0.64 13.37 3.97
N ASP A 49 -0.12 14.35 4.41
CA ASP A 49 -1.26 14.14 5.30
C ASP A 49 -2.43 13.41 4.63
N LYS A 50 -2.41 13.27 3.31
CA LYS A 50 -3.41 12.53 2.54
C LYS A 50 -2.94 11.11 2.18
N LEU A 51 -1.77 10.71 2.63
CA LEU A 51 -1.16 9.43 2.32
C LEU A 51 -1.26 8.51 3.53
N GLY A 52 -1.53 7.24 3.28
CA GLY A 52 -1.65 6.25 4.33
C GLY A 52 -0.91 4.95 4.00
N LEU A 53 -0.47 4.27 5.03
CA LEU A 53 0.14 2.96 4.93
C LEU A 53 -0.49 2.04 5.96
N VAL A 54 -0.93 0.87 5.52
CA VAL A 54 -1.33 -0.21 6.42
C VAL A 54 -0.32 -1.34 6.28
N THR A 55 0.28 -1.74 7.38
CA THR A 55 1.29 -2.78 7.39
C THR A 55 1.14 -3.67 8.61
N GLN A 56 1.82 -4.79 8.57
CA GLN A 56 2.01 -5.65 9.73
C GLN A 56 3.39 -5.34 10.29
N MET A 57 3.55 -5.37 11.61
CA MET A 57 4.87 -5.20 12.22
C MET A 57 5.26 -6.41 13.06
N ASP A 58 6.47 -6.86 12.85
CA ASP A 58 7.18 -7.74 13.76
C ASP A 58 8.31 -6.90 14.37
N TRP A 59 8.09 -6.41 15.56
CA TRP A 59 9.03 -5.54 16.26
C TRP A 59 10.32 -6.25 16.65
N GLU A 60 10.27 -7.58 16.73
CA GLU A 60 11.43 -8.40 17.07
C GLU A 60 12.26 -8.79 15.85
N ASP A 61 11.79 -8.49 14.65
CA ASP A 61 12.51 -8.81 13.43
C ASP A 61 13.80 -8.00 13.33
N SER A 62 14.92 -8.69 13.51
CA SER A 62 16.26 -8.11 13.45
C SER A 62 16.94 -8.32 12.10
N SER A 63 16.22 -8.85 11.13
CA SER A 63 16.76 -9.00 9.77
C SER A 63 17.01 -7.64 9.13
N MET A 64 17.83 -7.63 8.08
CA MET A 64 18.08 -6.40 7.30
C MET A 64 16.76 -5.85 6.72
N GLN A 65 15.89 -6.73 6.29
CA GLN A 65 14.58 -6.32 5.75
C GLN A 65 13.72 -5.66 6.82
N GLY A 66 13.66 -6.23 8.01
CA GLY A 66 12.92 -5.64 9.13
C GLY A 66 13.49 -4.31 9.57
N PHE A 67 14.81 -4.19 9.57
CA PHE A 67 15.50 -2.94 9.90
C PHE A 67 15.18 -1.84 8.89
N THR A 68 15.27 -2.15 7.60
CA THR A 68 14.93 -1.20 6.52
C THR A 68 13.49 -0.74 6.62
N LYS A 69 12.58 -1.67 6.88
CA LYS A 69 11.15 -1.37 7.05
C LYS A 69 10.92 -0.36 8.16
N LYS A 70 11.57 -0.56 9.31
CA LYS A 70 11.42 0.35 10.46
C LYS A 70 11.93 1.75 10.14
N ILE A 71 13.04 1.85 9.42
CA ILE A 71 13.58 3.15 8.99
C ILE A 71 12.59 3.86 8.06
N VAL A 72 12.03 3.15 7.09
CA VAL A 72 11.08 3.74 6.14
C VAL A 72 9.83 4.22 6.88
N ILE A 73 9.30 3.40 7.78
CA ILE A 73 8.11 3.77 8.57
C ILE A 73 8.38 5.04 9.37
N ASN A 74 9.54 5.15 10.01
CA ASN A 74 9.88 6.36 10.76
C ASN A 74 9.96 7.59 9.87
N GLN A 75 10.49 7.46 8.67
CA GLN A 75 10.53 8.55 7.70
C GLN A 75 9.13 8.96 7.27
N LEU A 76 8.25 8.01 7.04
CA LEU A 76 6.87 8.28 6.65
C LEU A 76 6.13 9.03 7.76
N ILE A 77 6.28 8.60 8.99
CA ILE A 77 5.63 9.25 10.13
C ILE A 77 6.13 10.68 10.29
N ARG A 78 7.42 10.92 10.15
CA ARG A 78 8.00 12.27 10.23
C ARG A 78 7.46 13.20 9.16
N ASN A 79 7.14 12.66 7.99
CA ASN A 79 6.57 13.44 6.89
C ASN A 79 5.07 13.69 7.04
N GLY A 80 4.42 13.04 7.99
CA GLY A 80 3.00 13.22 8.24
C GLY A 80 2.10 12.16 7.65
N VAL A 81 2.65 11.06 7.15
CA VAL A 81 1.87 9.94 6.63
C VAL A 81 1.16 9.22 7.78
N ASP A 82 -0.09 8.85 7.56
CA ASP A 82 -0.89 8.09 8.51
C ASP A 82 -0.52 6.60 8.40
N VAL A 83 0.30 6.12 9.32
CA VAL A 83 0.76 4.73 9.33
C VAL A 83 -0.03 3.94 10.35
N ARG A 84 -0.63 2.85 9.92
CA ARG A 84 -1.50 2.00 10.74
C ARG A 84 -1.06 0.55 10.68
N TYR A 85 -1.36 -0.20 11.74
CA TYR A 85 -1.00 -1.61 11.85
C TYR A 85 -2.23 -2.49 11.85
N LEU A 86 -2.16 -3.54 11.06
CA LEU A 86 -3.18 -4.56 11.04
C LEU A 86 -2.47 -5.91 11.21
N PRO A 87 -2.65 -6.57 12.38
CA PRO A 87 -2.03 -7.88 12.61
C PRO A 87 -2.43 -8.87 11.52
N ARG A 88 -1.45 -9.64 11.06
CA ARG A 88 -1.63 -10.68 10.04
C ARG A 88 -2.05 -10.13 8.68
N LEU A 89 -1.86 -8.85 8.42
CA LEU A 89 -2.05 -8.33 7.07
C LEU A 89 -1.14 -9.07 6.10
N HIS A 90 -1.70 -9.57 5.02
CA HIS A 90 -0.94 -10.20 3.94
C HIS A 90 -1.28 -9.61 2.57
N ALA A 91 -2.29 -8.78 2.47
CA ALA A 91 -2.68 -8.12 1.23
C ALA A 91 -1.61 -7.14 0.77
N LYS A 92 -1.43 -7.04 -0.55
CA LYS A 92 -0.54 -6.09 -1.20
C LYS A 92 -1.37 -5.29 -2.19
N ALA A 93 -1.58 -4.03 -1.87
CA ALA A 93 -2.44 -3.17 -2.68
C ALA A 93 -2.02 -1.71 -2.59
N ILE A 94 -2.26 -0.98 -3.67
CA ILE A 94 -2.21 0.48 -3.67
C ILE A 94 -3.58 0.96 -4.15
N VAL A 95 -4.18 1.89 -3.41
CA VAL A 95 -5.55 2.33 -3.66
C VAL A 95 -5.61 3.85 -3.67
N SER A 96 -6.13 4.43 -4.75
CA SER A 96 -6.38 5.87 -4.82
C SER A 96 -7.88 6.13 -4.73
N ASP A 97 -8.25 7.04 -3.82
CA ASP A 97 -9.60 7.58 -3.70
C ASP A 97 -10.68 6.50 -3.49
N TRP A 98 -10.28 5.32 -3.02
CA TRP A 98 -11.17 4.15 -2.84
C TRP A 98 -11.95 3.77 -4.10
N ASP A 99 -11.41 4.11 -5.26
CA ASP A 99 -12.08 3.80 -6.54
C ASP A 99 -11.16 3.19 -7.59
N ARG A 100 -9.86 3.21 -7.37
CA ARG A 100 -8.89 2.63 -8.29
C ARG A 100 -7.79 1.94 -7.49
N ALA A 101 -7.41 0.73 -7.91
CA ALA A 101 -6.43 -0.05 -7.17
C ALA A 101 -5.59 -0.95 -8.07
N VAL A 102 -4.43 -1.33 -7.55
CA VAL A 102 -3.66 -2.48 -8.02
C VAL A 102 -3.48 -3.42 -6.84
N ILE A 103 -3.90 -4.66 -6.99
CA ILE A 103 -3.87 -5.69 -5.95
C ILE A 103 -3.22 -6.93 -6.52
N GLY A 104 -2.36 -7.57 -5.75
CA GLY A 104 -1.76 -8.81 -6.21
C GLY A 104 -0.79 -9.41 -5.21
N SER A 105 0.12 -10.21 -5.74
CA SER A 105 1.10 -10.94 -4.93
C SER A 105 2.35 -10.13 -4.60
N GLN A 106 2.56 -9.00 -5.28
CA GLN A 106 3.83 -8.27 -5.23
C GLN A 106 3.89 -7.31 -4.04
N ASN A 107 4.86 -7.53 -3.14
CA ASN A 107 5.16 -6.61 -2.05
C ASN A 107 5.72 -5.29 -2.58
N PHE A 108 5.55 -4.22 -1.83
CA PHE A 108 6.02 -2.88 -2.22
C PHE A 108 7.50 -2.72 -1.85
N THR A 109 8.33 -3.50 -2.53
CA THR A 109 9.78 -3.51 -2.36
C THR A 109 10.47 -3.49 -3.72
N TYR A 110 11.68 -2.95 -3.76
CA TYR A 110 12.50 -3.02 -4.98
C TYR A 110 12.85 -4.47 -5.35
N TYR A 111 13.08 -5.31 -4.35
CA TYR A 111 13.39 -6.72 -4.56
C TYR A 111 12.27 -7.45 -5.31
N SER A 112 11.02 -7.14 -5.03
CA SER A 112 9.88 -7.81 -5.65
C SER A 112 9.80 -7.60 -7.16
N GLN A 113 10.47 -6.59 -7.68
CA GLN A 113 10.49 -6.32 -9.13
C GLN A 113 11.24 -7.39 -9.91
N HIS A 114 11.99 -8.23 -9.24
CA HIS A 114 12.76 -9.34 -9.85
C HIS A 114 12.07 -10.70 -9.69
N SER A 115 10.91 -10.73 -9.05
CA SER A 115 10.17 -11.96 -8.80
C SER A 115 9.09 -12.16 -9.86
N TYR A 116 8.63 -13.42 -10.01
CA TYR A 116 7.47 -13.71 -10.83
C TYR A 116 6.22 -13.42 -10.00
N GLU A 117 5.53 -12.34 -10.35
CA GLU A 117 4.37 -11.85 -9.61
C GLU A 117 3.19 -11.69 -10.54
N VAL A 118 2.00 -11.67 -9.98
CA VAL A 118 0.80 -11.35 -10.73
C VAL A 118 -0.04 -10.36 -9.93
N SER A 119 -0.56 -9.37 -10.61
CA SER A 119 -1.40 -8.34 -10.03
C SER A 119 -2.56 -8.01 -10.95
N PHE A 120 -3.53 -7.30 -10.43
CA PHE A 120 -4.71 -6.86 -11.18
C PHE A 120 -4.96 -5.38 -10.93
N LYS A 121 -5.28 -4.67 -12.03
CA LYS A 121 -5.80 -3.30 -11.94
C LYS A 121 -7.31 -3.39 -11.79
N LEU A 122 -7.85 -2.62 -10.86
CA LEU A 122 -9.27 -2.56 -10.56
C LEU A 122 -9.76 -1.12 -10.64
N ASP A 123 -10.94 -0.94 -11.24
CA ASP A 123 -11.60 0.36 -11.29
C ASP A 123 -13.06 0.17 -10.86
N ARG A 124 -13.48 0.89 -9.81
CA ARG A 124 -14.81 0.75 -9.21
C ARG A 124 -15.93 1.08 -10.19
N TYR A 125 -15.67 2.04 -11.08
CA TYR A 125 -16.72 2.61 -11.91
C TYR A 125 -16.82 2.00 -13.30
N GLU A 126 -16.01 1.01 -13.59
CA GLU A 126 -16.11 0.32 -14.86
C GLU A 126 -17.30 -0.64 -14.89
N GLU A 127 -18.00 -0.69 -16.03
CA GLU A 127 -19.17 -1.53 -16.18
C GLU A 127 -18.82 -3.02 -16.17
N GLY A 128 -19.75 -3.82 -15.67
CA GLY A 128 -19.69 -5.27 -15.80
C GLY A 128 -19.00 -5.99 -14.68
N ALA A 129 -18.51 -5.29 -13.65
CA ALA A 129 -17.93 -5.96 -12.49
C ALA A 129 -18.39 -5.30 -11.20
N ASP A 130 -18.72 -6.14 -10.24
CA ASP A 130 -19.10 -5.69 -8.91
C ASP A 130 -17.84 -5.59 -8.05
N LEU A 131 -17.05 -4.56 -8.28
CA LEU A 131 -15.80 -4.32 -7.57
C LEU A 131 -15.96 -3.41 -6.35
N GLY A 132 -17.14 -2.80 -6.19
CA GLY A 132 -17.40 -1.95 -5.04
C GLY A 132 -17.14 -2.64 -3.74
N GLU A 133 -17.47 -3.92 -3.63
CA GLU A 133 -17.24 -4.71 -2.42
C GLU A 133 -15.74 -4.83 -2.09
N THR A 134 -14.89 -4.98 -3.09
CA THR A 134 -13.44 -5.05 -2.87
C THR A 134 -12.92 -3.74 -2.26
N PHE A 135 -13.32 -2.61 -2.80
CA PHE A 135 -12.92 -1.31 -2.25
C PHE A 135 -13.49 -1.08 -0.86
N ASP A 136 -14.71 -1.54 -0.61
CA ASP A 136 -15.32 -1.44 0.71
C ASP A 136 -14.56 -2.28 1.74
N ILE A 137 -14.12 -3.47 1.38
CA ILE A 137 -13.29 -4.31 2.24
C ILE A 137 -11.97 -3.61 2.60
N LEU A 138 -11.29 -3.04 1.62
CA LEU A 138 -10.03 -2.35 1.85
C LEU A 138 -10.24 -1.11 2.74
N SER A 139 -11.32 -0.38 2.51
CA SER A 139 -11.67 0.77 3.34
C SER A 139 -11.98 0.36 4.78
N GLU A 140 -12.67 -0.75 4.96
CA GLU A 140 -12.93 -1.31 6.30
C GLU A 140 -11.63 -1.71 7.00
N TRP A 141 -10.68 -2.31 6.29
CA TRP A 141 -9.38 -2.66 6.85
C TRP A 141 -8.60 -1.40 7.25
N TRP A 142 -8.69 -0.35 6.46
CA TRP A 142 -8.10 0.94 6.81
C TRP A 142 -8.65 1.46 8.13
N ASP A 143 -9.97 1.40 8.30
CA ASP A 143 -10.63 1.84 9.53
C ASP A 143 -10.32 0.93 10.72
N LEU A 144 -10.17 -0.36 10.47
CA LEU A 144 -9.87 -1.35 11.52
C LEU A 144 -8.43 -1.26 12.00
N ALA A 145 -7.51 -0.86 11.13
CA ALA A 145 -6.10 -0.79 11.45
C ALA A 145 -5.83 0.28 12.51
N GLY A 146 -5.02 -0.06 13.50
CA GLY A 146 -4.73 0.83 14.62
C GLY A 146 -3.46 1.64 14.43
N GLU A 147 -3.37 2.74 15.18
CA GLU A 147 -2.23 3.64 15.19
C GLU A 147 -1.36 3.40 16.43
N ASP A 148 -1.12 2.14 16.77
CA ASP A 148 -0.43 1.78 18.02
C ASP A 148 1.09 1.86 17.90
N PHE A 149 1.59 2.44 16.83
CA PHE A 149 3.03 2.48 16.56
C PHE A 149 3.80 3.25 17.62
N GLU A 150 3.23 4.32 18.12
CA GLU A 150 3.92 5.19 19.08
C GLU A 150 4.24 4.47 20.37
N ASP A 151 3.39 3.56 20.79
CA ASP A 151 3.58 2.79 22.05
C ASP A 151 4.77 1.84 21.96
N GLU A 152 5.03 1.31 20.76
CA GLU A 152 6.14 0.39 20.53
C GLU A 152 7.49 1.12 20.42
N ASP A 153 7.49 2.35 19.96
CA ASP A 153 8.70 3.14 19.75
C ASP A 153 9.24 3.76 21.03
N GLU A 154 8.44 3.84 22.06
CA GLU A 154 8.83 4.46 23.32
C GLU A 154 9.73 3.56 24.17
N ASP A 155 9.81 2.30 23.84
CA ASP A 155 10.64 1.33 24.54
C ASP A 155 12.01 1.20 23.89
#